data_37749e9fa0bbc033fee4d3d231cb0694
#
_entry.id   37749e9fa0bbc033fee4d3d231cb0694
#
_cell.length_a   1.000
_cell.length_b   1.000
_cell.length_c   1.000
_cell.angle_alpha   90.00
_cell.angle_beta   90.00
_cell.angle_gamma   90.00
#
_symmetry.space_group_name_H-M   'P 1'
#
loop_
_entity.id
_entity.type
_entity.pdbx_description
1 polymer ?
#
loop_
_entity_poly.entity_id
_entity_poly.type
_entity_poly.pdbx_seq_one_letter_code
_entity_poly.pdbx_strand_id
1 'polypeptide(L)'
;MSFKYLTLLLATTSVNSFADVDLPSGDDWLNHVTNGLAPYWLMESAHGQPAGNFPTFRCDNGVILDPQKPCEELNKGWISPHFDREYTRMKSRQAYAYGVLFHLTGDKQALELAKKGAYYLIDHLQDEKNGGFVSFTRSGKPGMEWQQRTSQDQAYALVGLAMYYYLTQDPKVEQALIDQQAFIFKQYRRSDDRGLAWVLKDGDGESEKQQELVAQLDQINGYLLLTAPLLPEPAQAKWKQDLEWLTQVMLDNYHSDKEQRFYGAIHHKAVMMPDAKHNDFGHTIKAYWMTYLTGQLLENSNWTEFGFKGMKHTLKQAQYQQNFEQVKALFSPEWQSKWAQESIPAWQSRPYKHYSSSWEWAELDQAAMTVSLVDGSMKETLQYTLPTFMDVWVDHQYGGVGPKAQPTVS
;
A
#
# COMPACT_ATOMS: atom_id res chain seq x y z
N MET A 1 -28.09 14.28 -20.48
CA MET A 1 -27.36 13.59 -19.39
C MET A 1 -26.65 14.67 -18.57
N SER A 2 -27.11 14.87 -17.34
CA SER A 2 -26.69 16.00 -16.50
C SER A 2 -25.54 15.53 -15.61
N PHE A 3 -24.34 16.01 -15.85
CA PHE A 3 -23.20 15.85 -14.95
C PHE A 3 -23.51 16.60 -13.65
N LYS A 4 -23.83 15.87 -12.58
CA LYS A 4 -23.82 16.44 -11.23
C LYS A 4 -22.37 16.48 -10.76
N TYR A 5 -21.79 17.65 -10.86
CA TYR A 5 -20.52 17.96 -10.22
C TYR A 5 -20.67 17.75 -8.70
N LEU A 6 -19.81 16.93 -8.13
CA LEU A 6 -19.62 16.83 -6.69
C LEU A 6 -18.97 18.15 -6.25
N THR A 7 -19.80 19.14 -5.93
CA THR A 7 -19.34 20.39 -5.35
C THR A 7 -18.98 20.11 -3.90
N LEU A 8 -17.70 20.03 -3.62
CA LEU A 8 -17.17 20.09 -2.26
C LEU A 8 -17.67 21.41 -1.66
N LEU A 9 -18.61 21.34 -0.72
CA LEU A 9 -19.01 22.48 0.08
C LEU A 9 -17.81 22.87 0.96
N LEU A 10 -17.04 23.85 0.51
CA LEU A 10 -16.12 24.61 1.35
C LEU A 10 -16.97 25.41 2.34
N ALA A 11 -17.17 24.84 3.53
CA ALA A 11 -17.62 25.64 4.66
C ALA A 11 -16.51 26.65 4.96
N THR A 12 -16.76 27.91 4.69
CA THR A 12 -15.90 29.02 5.09
C THR A 12 -16.00 29.17 6.62
N THR A 13 -15.20 28.36 7.33
CA THR A 13 -14.87 28.64 8.72
C THR A 13 -13.70 29.61 8.72
N SER A 14 -13.81 30.66 9.52
CA SER A 14 -12.79 31.68 9.78
C SER A 14 -11.42 31.02 9.95
N VAL A 15 -10.53 31.26 9.00
CA VAL A 15 -9.13 30.84 9.07
C VAL A 15 -8.48 31.65 10.17
N ASN A 16 -8.29 31.04 11.34
CA ASN A 16 -7.25 31.50 12.25
C ASN A 16 -5.93 31.42 11.49
N SER A 17 -5.26 32.54 11.33
CA SER A 17 -3.92 32.63 10.76
C SER A 17 -2.96 31.85 11.66
N PHE A 18 -2.82 30.54 11.43
CA PHE A 18 -1.67 29.82 11.91
C PHE A 18 -0.45 30.35 11.16
N ALA A 19 0.66 30.52 11.87
CA ALA A 19 1.93 30.86 11.26
C ALA A 19 2.15 29.95 10.03
N ASP A 20 2.58 30.52 8.91
CA ASP A 20 2.86 29.77 7.69
C ASP A 20 3.88 28.68 8.02
N VAL A 21 3.41 27.45 8.05
CA VAL A 21 4.26 26.27 8.21
C VAL A 21 4.84 25.98 6.83
N ASP A 22 6.15 26.05 6.72
CA ASP A 22 6.88 25.84 5.47
C ASP A 22 6.89 24.33 5.12
N LEU A 23 5.84 23.88 4.45
CA LEU A 23 5.73 22.53 3.92
C LEU A 23 6.32 22.50 2.50
N PRO A 24 6.91 21.37 2.06
CA PRO A 24 7.27 21.20 0.67
C PRO A 24 6.09 21.55 -0.25
N SER A 25 6.35 22.39 -1.23
CA SER A 25 5.32 22.84 -2.16
C SER A 25 4.84 21.70 -3.09
N GLY A 26 3.71 21.88 -3.76
CA GLY A 26 3.27 20.96 -4.81
C GLY A 26 4.30 20.81 -5.93
N ASP A 27 5.04 21.89 -6.24
CA ASP A 27 6.10 21.88 -7.26
C ASP A 27 7.31 21.04 -6.79
N ASP A 28 7.66 21.07 -5.51
CA ASP A 28 8.74 20.22 -4.97
C ASP A 28 8.37 18.74 -5.12
N TRP A 29 7.12 18.36 -4.80
CA TRP A 29 6.63 17.00 -4.99
C TRP A 29 6.58 16.59 -6.45
N LEU A 30 6.09 17.46 -7.35
CA LEU A 30 6.08 17.20 -8.79
C LEU A 30 7.49 17.07 -9.34
N ASN A 31 8.42 17.89 -8.88
CA ASN A 31 9.83 17.79 -9.25
C ASN A 31 10.44 16.45 -8.78
N HIS A 32 10.15 16.02 -7.55
CA HIS A 32 10.56 14.71 -7.06
C HIS A 32 10.01 13.57 -7.94
N VAL A 33 8.73 13.62 -8.31
CA VAL A 33 8.12 12.62 -9.18
C VAL A 33 8.75 12.62 -10.56
N THR A 34 8.90 13.79 -11.19
CA THR A 34 9.33 13.89 -12.59
C THR A 34 10.82 13.69 -12.79
N ASN A 35 11.65 14.18 -11.89
CA ASN A 35 13.10 14.15 -11.99
C ASN A 35 13.78 13.12 -11.07
N GLY A 36 13.10 12.70 -10.00
CA GLY A 36 13.59 11.68 -9.07
C GLY A 36 13.09 10.27 -9.41
N LEU A 37 11.79 10.08 -9.48
CA LEU A 37 11.20 8.75 -9.62
C LEU A 37 10.99 8.32 -11.08
N ALA A 38 10.43 9.19 -11.91
CA ALA A 38 10.04 8.85 -13.28
C ALA A 38 11.21 8.34 -14.15
N PRO A 39 12.43 8.91 -14.11
CA PRO A 39 13.54 8.41 -14.92
C PRO A 39 13.84 6.93 -14.69
N TYR A 40 13.86 6.46 -13.44
CA TYR A 40 14.07 5.06 -13.10
C TYR A 40 12.94 4.15 -13.61
N TRP A 41 11.69 4.57 -13.48
CA TRP A 41 10.52 3.77 -13.86
C TRP A 41 10.23 3.81 -15.36
N LEU A 42 10.65 4.85 -16.08
CA LEU A 42 10.46 4.97 -17.53
C LEU A 42 11.63 4.42 -18.35
N MET A 43 12.68 3.86 -17.72
CA MET A 43 13.73 3.12 -18.43
C MET A 43 13.15 1.96 -19.23
N GLU A 44 13.71 1.67 -20.40
CA GLU A 44 13.30 0.54 -21.25
C GLU A 44 13.35 -0.79 -20.48
N SER A 45 14.34 -0.98 -19.63
CA SER A 45 14.48 -2.16 -18.75
C SER A 45 13.30 -2.37 -17.79
N ALA A 46 12.53 -1.31 -17.48
CA ALA A 46 11.34 -1.41 -16.64
C ALA A 46 10.09 -1.91 -17.38
N HIS A 47 10.07 -1.82 -18.72
CA HIS A 47 8.86 -2.09 -19.50
C HIS A 47 8.55 -3.58 -19.65
N GLY A 48 9.55 -4.46 -19.46
CA GLY A 48 9.42 -5.89 -19.65
C GLY A 48 9.32 -6.35 -21.11
N GLN A 49 9.35 -7.67 -21.33
CA GLN A 49 9.20 -8.29 -22.64
C GLN A 49 8.20 -9.44 -22.56
N PRO A 50 7.05 -9.37 -23.28
CA PRO A 50 6.54 -8.21 -24.00
C PRO A 50 6.28 -7.02 -23.06
N ALA A 51 6.15 -5.81 -23.59
CA ALA A 51 5.86 -4.64 -22.77
C ALA A 51 4.57 -4.84 -21.95
N GLY A 52 4.64 -4.57 -20.63
CA GLY A 52 3.61 -4.92 -19.64
C GLY A 52 3.97 -6.14 -18.79
N ASN A 53 4.88 -7.00 -19.26
CA ASN A 53 5.49 -8.05 -18.45
C ASN A 53 6.63 -7.47 -17.59
N PHE A 54 6.30 -6.55 -16.73
CA PHE A 54 7.27 -5.83 -15.92
C PHE A 54 8.15 -6.78 -15.10
N PRO A 55 9.49 -6.58 -15.07
CA PRO A 55 10.38 -7.44 -14.32
C PRO A 55 10.15 -7.31 -12.81
N THR A 56 10.18 -8.42 -12.09
CA THR A 56 10.07 -8.41 -10.64
C THR A 56 11.28 -7.78 -9.96
N PHE A 57 12.47 -8.01 -10.50
CA PHE A 57 13.71 -7.54 -9.91
C PHE A 57 14.53 -6.72 -10.90
N ARG A 58 14.93 -5.54 -10.47
CA ARG A 58 15.91 -4.68 -11.12
C ARG A 58 16.88 -4.13 -10.07
N CYS A 59 18.11 -3.93 -10.45
CA CYS A 59 19.12 -3.28 -9.63
C CYS A 59 18.80 -1.78 -9.44
N ASP A 60 19.38 -1.14 -8.43
CA ASP A 60 19.14 0.28 -8.15
C ASP A 60 19.49 1.19 -9.35
N ASN A 61 20.48 0.80 -10.15
CA ASN A 61 20.81 1.48 -11.41
C ASN A 61 19.85 1.19 -12.58
N GLY A 62 18.77 0.45 -12.35
CA GLY A 62 17.75 0.12 -13.33
C GLY A 62 18.04 -1.09 -14.24
N VAL A 63 19.19 -1.74 -14.11
CA VAL A 63 19.53 -2.96 -14.87
C VAL A 63 18.65 -4.13 -14.40
N ILE A 64 18.19 -4.96 -15.34
CA ILE A 64 17.46 -6.20 -15.01
C ILE A 64 18.41 -7.14 -14.25
N LEU A 65 17.90 -7.77 -13.19
CA LEU A 65 18.66 -8.72 -12.39
C LEU A 65 19.19 -9.87 -13.26
N ASP A 66 20.50 -10.12 -13.17
CA ASP A 66 21.12 -11.38 -13.58
C ASP A 66 21.24 -12.31 -12.35
N PRO A 67 20.47 -13.41 -12.26
CA PRO A 67 20.53 -14.32 -11.13
C PRO A 67 21.90 -14.96 -10.88
N GLN A 68 22.76 -15.04 -11.92
CA GLN A 68 24.10 -15.62 -11.80
C GLN A 68 25.13 -14.59 -11.30
N LYS A 69 24.83 -13.30 -11.50
CA LYS A 69 25.67 -12.19 -11.08
C LYS A 69 24.83 -11.06 -10.49
N PRO A 70 24.17 -11.32 -9.35
CA PRO A 70 23.24 -10.34 -8.77
C PRO A 70 23.99 -9.08 -8.29
N CYS A 71 23.31 -7.95 -8.39
CA CYS A 71 23.76 -6.72 -7.77
C CYS A 71 23.75 -6.85 -6.23
N GLU A 72 24.57 -6.06 -5.57
CA GLU A 72 24.80 -6.17 -4.12
C GLU A 72 23.50 -5.97 -3.31
N GLU A 73 22.70 -4.99 -3.67
CA GLU A 73 21.45 -4.64 -3.00
C GLU A 73 20.40 -5.77 -3.05
N LEU A 74 20.40 -6.59 -4.10
CA LEU A 74 19.53 -7.75 -4.23
C LEU A 74 20.13 -9.06 -3.71
N ASN A 75 21.46 -9.12 -3.56
CA ASN A 75 22.14 -10.32 -3.09
C ASN A 75 21.98 -10.50 -1.57
N LYS A 76 20.74 -10.68 -1.12
CA LYS A 76 20.37 -10.90 0.28
C LYS A 76 19.77 -12.29 0.44
N GLY A 77 20.12 -12.99 1.52
CA GLY A 77 19.70 -14.37 1.77
C GLY A 77 18.18 -14.61 1.78
N TRP A 78 17.38 -13.56 2.01
CA TRP A 78 15.92 -13.64 1.97
C TRP A 78 15.32 -13.28 0.59
N ILE A 79 16.10 -12.68 -0.32
CA ILE A 79 15.67 -12.33 -1.69
C ILE A 79 16.15 -13.39 -2.69
N SER A 80 17.42 -13.77 -2.61
CA SER A 80 18.09 -14.65 -3.59
C SER A 80 17.33 -15.95 -3.89
N PRO A 81 16.67 -16.63 -2.94
CA PRO A 81 15.88 -17.83 -3.21
C PRO A 81 14.65 -17.60 -4.12
N HIS A 82 14.36 -16.34 -4.44
CA HIS A 82 13.18 -15.95 -5.20
C HIS A 82 13.49 -15.36 -6.56
N PHE A 83 14.74 -15.32 -7.00
CA PHE A 83 15.16 -14.73 -8.26
C PHE A 83 14.53 -15.39 -9.50
N ASP A 84 14.06 -16.62 -9.37
CA ASP A 84 13.35 -17.36 -10.42
C ASP A 84 11.84 -17.06 -10.50
N ARG A 85 11.34 -16.12 -9.66
CA ARG A 85 9.91 -15.83 -9.54
C ARG A 85 9.57 -14.48 -10.16
N GLU A 86 8.56 -14.50 -11.03
CA GLU A 86 7.93 -13.33 -11.58
C GLU A 86 6.58 -13.09 -10.88
N TYR A 87 6.54 -12.14 -9.94
CA TYR A 87 5.39 -11.92 -9.06
C TYR A 87 4.31 -11.06 -9.72
N THR A 88 3.08 -11.56 -9.74
CA THR A 88 1.89 -10.84 -10.22
C THR A 88 1.69 -9.54 -9.47
N ARG A 89 1.82 -9.57 -8.13
CA ARG A 89 1.68 -8.37 -7.29
C ARG A 89 2.67 -7.25 -7.64
N MET A 90 3.88 -7.61 -8.04
CA MET A 90 4.89 -6.61 -8.43
C MET A 90 4.53 -5.95 -9.76
N LYS A 91 4.09 -6.73 -10.75
CA LYS A 91 3.63 -6.22 -12.05
C LYS A 91 2.40 -5.32 -11.89
N SER A 92 1.45 -5.72 -11.05
CA SER A 92 0.25 -4.93 -10.77
C SER A 92 0.58 -3.60 -10.06
N ARG A 93 1.46 -3.63 -9.05
CA ARG A 93 1.93 -2.41 -8.38
C ARG A 93 2.68 -1.48 -9.33
N GLN A 94 3.45 -2.01 -10.27
CA GLN A 94 4.12 -1.18 -11.27
C GLN A 94 3.11 -0.55 -12.23
N ALA A 95 2.09 -1.28 -12.68
CA ALA A 95 0.99 -0.72 -13.46
C ALA A 95 0.26 0.42 -12.69
N TYR A 96 0.03 0.22 -11.38
CA TYR A 96 -0.50 1.26 -10.49
C TYR A 96 0.41 2.49 -10.45
N ALA A 97 1.71 2.31 -10.24
CA ALA A 97 2.68 3.41 -10.18
C ALA A 97 2.70 4.22 -11.49
N TYR A 98 2.61 3.59 -12.64
CA TYR A 98 2.46 4.28 -13.92
C TYR A 98 1.14 5.06 -14.02
N GLY A 99 0.04 4.49 -13.52
CA GLY A 99 -1.23 5.21 -13.45
C GLY A 99 -1.14 6.45 -12.56
N VAL A 100 -0.50 6.36 -11.40
CA VAL A 100 -0.25 7.50 -10.51
C VAL A 100 0.64 8.54 -11.18
N LEU A 101 1.72 8.12 -11.86
CA LEU A 101 2.58 9.03 -12.60
C LEU A 101 1.80 9.81 -13.65
N PHE A 102 0.95 9.15 -14.44
CA PHE A 102 0.06 9.84 -15.37
C PHE A 102 -0.90 10.80 -14.67
N HIS A 103 -1.53 10.36 -13.58
CA HIS A 103 -2.48 11.19 -12.83
C HIS A 103 -1.85 12.49 -12.33
N LEU A 104 -0.59 12.45 -11.89
CA LEU A 104 0.12 13.61 -11.37
C LEU A 104 0.71 14.52 -12.48
N THR A 105 1.14 13.93 -13.60
CA THR A 105 1.96 14.65 -14.60
C THR A 105 1.30 14.81 -15.97
N GLY A 106 0.29 13.99 -16.28
CA GLY A 106 -0.27 13.88 -17.62
C GLY A 106 0.62 13.15 -18.63
N ASP A 107 1.66 12.44 -18.18
CA ASP A 107 2.60 11.70 -19.05
C ASP A 107 1.90 10.55 -19.76
N LYS A 108 1.71 10.68 -21.07
CA LYS A 108 1.02 9.70 -21.91
C LYS A 108 1.77 8.37 -22.03
N GLN A 109 3.10 8.36 -21.91
CA GLN A 109 3.89 7.13 -21.90
C GLN A 109 3.56 6.32 -20.64
N ALA A 110 3.45 6.99 -19.50
CA ALA A 110 3.05 6.33 -18.26
C ALA A 110 1.65 5.71 -18.36
N LEU A 111 0.66 6.42 -18.95
CA LEU A 111 -0.68 5.84 -19.17
C LEU A 111 -0.64 4.61 -20.08
N GLU A 112 0.15 4.68 -21.16
CA GLU A 112 0.29 3.54 -22.07
C GLU A 112 0.97 2.34 -21.40
N LEU A 113 1.95 2.56 -20.53
CA LEU A 113 2.57 1.51 -19.73
C LEU A 113 1.60 0.93 -18.70
N ALA A 114 0.79 1.76 -18.03
CA ALA A 114 -0.27 1.30 -17.15
C ALA A 114 -1.25 0.38 -17.88
N LYS A 115 -1.67 0.76 -19.10
CA LYS A 115 -2.50 -0.08 -19.97
C LYS A 115 -1.86 -1.42 -20.28
N LYS A 116 -0.61 -1.40 -20.75
CA LYS A 116 0.12 -2.63 -21.09
C LYS A 116 0.24 -3.56 -19.90
N GLY A 117 0.53 -3.03 -18.72
CA GLY A 117 0.58 -3.80 -17.47
C GLY A 117 -0.79 -4.39 -17.11
N ALA A 118 -1.85 -3.59 -17.14
CA ALA A 118 -3.21 -4.05 -16.86
C ALA A 118 -3.65 -5.16 -17.82
N TYR A 119 -3.38 -4.99 -19.11
CA TYR A 119 -3.72 -5.99 -20.13
C TYR A 119 -2.86 -7.26 -19.99
N TYR A 120 -1.57 -7.13 -19.67
CA TYR A 120 -0.72 -8.28 -19.43
C TYR A 120 -1.21 -9.12 -18.24
N LEU A 121 -1.65 -8.48 -17.16
CA LEU A 121 -2.26 -9.17 -16.02
C LEU A 121 -3.47 -10.00 -16.47
N ILE A 122 -4.40 -9.40 -17.20
CA ILE A 122 -5.62 -10.06 -17.67
C ILE A 122 -5.31 -11.21 -18.65
N ASP A 123 -4.46 -10.94 -19.63
CA ASP A 123 -4.25 -11.87 -20.76
C ASP A 123 -3.29 -13.02 -20.45
N HIS A 124 -2.44 -12.89 -19.39
CA HIS A 124 -1.36 -13.85 -19.15
C HIS A 124 -1.26 -14.37 -17.70
N LEU A 125 -1.88 -13.71 -16.74
CA LEU A 125 -1.73 -14.06 -15.32
C LEU A 125 -3.04 -14.48 -14.63
N GLN A 126 -4.17 -14.45 -15.35
CA GLN A 126 -5.38 -15.12 -14.90
C GLN A 126 -5.21 -16.63 -15.01
N ASP A 127 -5.72 -17.35 -14.02
CA ASP A 127 -5.76 -18.81 -14.02
C ASP A 127 -7.07 -19.28 -14.68
N GLU A 128 -7.02 -19.54 -15.97
CA GLU A 128 -8.19 -19.96 -16.77
C GLU A 128 -8.85 -21.25 -16.24
N LYS A 129 -8.05 -22.11 -15.61
CA LYS A 129 -8.55 -23.40 -15.10
C LYS A 129 -9.26 -23.27 -13.75
N ASN A 130 -8.68 -22.51 -12.83
CA ASN A 130 -9.12 -22.47 -11.43
C ASN A 130 -9.78 -21.16 -11.05
N GLY A 131 -9.63 -20.13 -11.88
CA GLY A 131 -10.01 -18.75 -11.57
C GLY A 131 -8.99 -18.03 -10.70
N GLY A 132 -9.15 -16.71 -10.62
CA GLY A 132 -8.23 -15.86 -9.90
C GLY A 132 -6.95 -15.57 -10.68
N PHE A 133 -6.00 -14.93 -10.02
CA PHE A 133 -4.67 -14.65 -10.57
C PHE A 133 -3.62 -15.60 -9.98
N VAL A 134 -2.60 -15.95 -10.77
CA VAL A 134 -1.43 -16.65 -10.26
C VAL A 134 -0.63 -15.72 -9.35
N SER A 135 -0.11 -16.20 -8.22
CA SER A 135 0.70 -15.36 -7.32
C SER A 135 2.05 -15.01 -7.95
N PHE A 136 2.65 -15.95 -8.64
CA PHE A 136 3.89 -15.76 -9.43
C PHE A 136 4.02 -16.86 -10.49
N THR A 137 4.87 -16.60 -11.48
CA THR A 137 5.27 -17.60 -12.45
C THR A 137 6.75 -17.95 -12.29
N ARG A 138 7.11 -19.19 -12.66
CA ARG A 138 8.47 -19.67 -12.87
C ARG A 138 8.58 -20.18 -14.31
N SER A 139 9.47 -19.59 -15.09
CA SER A 139 9.59 -19.93 -16.52
C SER A 139 8.22 -19.98 -17.22
N GLY A 140 7.37 -18.98 -16.98
CA GLY A 140 6.05 -18.85 -17.57
C GLY A 140 4.96 -19.79 -17.02
N LYS A 141 5.26 -20.64 -16.04
CA LYS A 141 4.28 -21.55 -15.42
C LYS A 141 3.89 -21.07 -14.01
N PRO A 142 2.64 -21.29 -13.57
CA PRO A 142 2.22 -21.01 -12.18
C PRO A 142 3.16 -21.68 -11.17
N GLY A 143 3.61 -20.91 -10.21
CA GLY A 143 4.66 -21.33 -9.26
C GLY A 143 4.17 -22.08 -8.02
N MET A 144 2.86 -22.13 -7.78
CA MET A 144 2.25 -22.83 -6.64
C MET A 144 0.83 -23.32 -6.98
N GLU A 145 0.33 -24.22 -6.16
CA GLU A 145 -1.07 -24.68 -6.22
C GLU A 145 -2.02 -23.50 -6.01
N TRP A 146 -3.14 -23.48 -6.75
CA TRP A 146 -4.06 -22.35 -6.71
C TRP A 146 -4.67 -22.11 -5.33
N GLN A 147 -4.89 -23.17 -4.56
CA GLN A 147 -5.46 -23.10 -3.21
C GLN A 147 -4.48 -22.54 -2.16
N GLN A 148 -3.18 -22.49 -2.47
CA GLN A 148 -2.14 -21.92 -1.59
C GLN A 148 -1.94 -20.42 -1.83
N ARG A 149 -2.58 -19.86 -2.86
CA ARG A 149 -2.53 -18.41 -3.15
C ARG A 149 -3.27 -17.66 -2.06
N THR A 150 -2.67 -16.59 -1.57
CA THR A 150 -3.31 -15.79 -0.51
C THR A 150 -4.39 -14.89 -1.09
N SER A 151 -5.44 -14.60 -0.30
CA SER A 151 -6.43 -13.59 -0.67
C SER A 151 -5.81 -12.21 -0.85
N GLN A 152 -4.70 -11.92 -0.16
CA GLN A 152 -3.90 -10.73 -0.35
C GLN A 152 -3.25 -10.67 -1.75
N ASP A 153 -2.69 -11.79 -2.25
CA ASP A 153 -2.15 -11.83 -3.62
C ASP A 153 -3.23 -11.54 -4.66
N GLN A 154 -4.45 -12.04 -4.41
CA GLN A 154 -5.59 -11.77 -5.28
C GLN A 154 -5.96 -10.28 -5.27
N ALA A 155 -5.98 -9.63 -4.10
CA ALA A 155 -6.20 -8.19 -4.00
C ALA A 155 -5.12 -7.39 -4.71
N TYR A 156 -3.85 -7.74 -4.47
CA TYR A 156 -2.73 -7.05 -5.12
C TYR A 156 -2.67 -7.22 -6.64
N ALA A 157 -3.21 -8.29 -7.17
CA ALA A 157 -3.37 -8.42 -8.62
C ALA A 157 -4.31 -7.36 -9.20
N LEU A 158 -5.25 -6.86 -8.41
CA LEU A 158 -6.25 -5.86 -8.82
C LEU A 158 -5.78 -4.40 -8.71
N VAL A 159 -4.73 -4.11 -7.94
CA VAL A 159 -4.29 -2.73 -7.67
C VAL A 159 -4.01 -1.94 -8.96
N GLY A 160 -3.26 -2.53 -9.90
CA GLY A 160 -2.96 -1.91 -11.19
C GLY A 160 -4.18 -1.81 -12.11
N LEU A 161 -5.06 -2.82 -12.08
CA LEU A 161 -6.33 -2.80 -12.82
C LEU A 161 -7.23 -1.68 -12.30
N ALA A 162 -7.35 -1.56 -10.97
CA ALA A 162 -8.17 -0.54 -10.32
C ALA A 162 -7.71 0.88 -10.68
N MET A 163 -6.42 1.15 -10.64
CA MET A 163 -5.89 2.46 -11.02
C MET A 163 -6.09 2.76 -12.50
N TYR A 164 -5.85 1.80 -13.38
CA TYR A 164 -6.07 2.01 -14.80
C TYR A 164 -7.56 2.21 -15.12
N TYR A 165 -8.45 1.45 -14.48
CA TYR A 165 -9.90 1.63 -14.61
C TYR A 165 -10.35 3.00 -14.09
N TYR A 166 -9.84 3.42 -12.94
CA TYR A 166 -10.11 4.76 -12.39
C TYR A 166 -9.82 5.88 -13.40
N LEU A 167 -8.73 5.74 -14.15
CA LEU A 167 -8.31 6.74 -15.14
C LEU A 167 -9.09 6.69 -16.45
N THR A 168 -9.56 5.51 -16.86
CA THR A 168 -10.01 5.29 -18.24
C THR A 168 -11.41 4.72 -18.38
N GLN A 169 -11.92 4.06 -17.35
CA GLN A 169 -13.17 3.28 -17.39
C GLN A 169 -13.18 2.25 -18.53
N ASP A 170 -12.03 1.63 -18.79
CA ASP A 170 -11.86 0.62 -19.84
C ASP A 170 -12.75 -0.60 -19.58
N PRO A 171 -13.66 -0.97 -20.50
CA PRO A 171 -14.64 -2.04 -20.28
C PRO A 171 -14.03 -3.43 -20.12
N LYS A 172 -12.87 -3.71 -20.72
CA LYS A 172 -12.17 -4.98 -20.51
C LYS A 172 -11.65 -5.10 -19.09
N VAL A 173 -11.11 -4.01 -18.56
CA VAL A 173 -10.60 -3.95 -17.19
C VAL A 173 -11.75 -3.95 -16.17
N GLU A 174 -12.86 -3.26 -16.47
CA GLU A 174 -14.08 -3.32 -15.67
C GLU A 174 -14.57 -4.75 -15.47
N GLN A 175 -14.71 -5.50 -16.55
CA GLN A 175 -15.15 -6.89 -16.47
C GLN A 175 -14.18 -7.76 -15.67
N ALA A 176 -12.87 -7.60 -15.89
CA ALA A 176 -11.86 -8.33 -15.14
C ALA A 176 -11.89 -8.02 -13.63
N LEU A 177 -12.11 -6.77 -13.25
CA LEU A 177 -12.27 -6.35 -11.85
C LEU A 177 -13.51 -7.01 -11.22
N ILE A 178 -14.66 -6.97 -11.90
CA ILE A 178 -15.90 -7.55 -11.41
C ILE A 178 -15.78 -9.07 -11.23
N ASP A 179 -15.24 -9.77 -12.24
CA ASP A 179 -15.07 -11.22 -12.20
C ASP A 179 -14.11 -11.65 -11.10
N GLN A 180 -13.00 -10.93 -10.96
CA GLN A 180 -11.99 -11.26 -9.96
C GLN A 180 -12.48 -10.97 -8.53
N GLN A 181 -13.16 -9.87 -8.29
CA GLN A 181 -13.76 -9.58 -6.98
C GLN A 181 -14.79 -10.67 -6.61
N ALA A 182 -15.65 -11.04 -7.56
CA ALA A 182 -16.61 -12.12 -7.37
C ALA A 182 -15.92 -13.46 -7.05
N PHE A 183 -14.79 -13.77 -7.72
CA PHE A 183 -13.96 -14.94 -7.41
C PHE A 183 -13.43 -14.89 -5.98
N ILE A 184 -12.84 -13.75 -5.55
CA ILE A 184 -12.29 -13.61 -4.20
C ILE A 184 -13.36 -13.85 -3.15
N PHE A 185 -14.50 -13.18 -3.26
CA PHE A 185 -15.57 -13.30 -2.26
C PHE A 185 -16.25 -14.67 -2.28
N LYS A 186 -16.33 -15.32 -3.44
CA LYS A 186 -16.86 -16.68 -3.55
C LYS A 186 -15.94 -17.73 -2.92
N GLN A 187 -14.62 -17.62 -3.14
CA GLN A 187 -13.68 -18.65 -2.74
C GLN A 187 -13.14 -18.44 -1.33
N TYR A 188 -12.84 -17.19 -0.93
CA TYR A 188 -12.13 -16.91 0.30
C TYR A 188 -13.04 -16.49 1.46
N ARG A 189 -14.33 -16.15 1.23
CA ARG A 189 -15.25 -15.84 2.31
C ARG A 189 -15.45 -17.05 3.21
N ARG A 190 -15.17 -16.85 4.50
CA ARG A 190 -15.27 -17.91 5.51
C ARG A 190 -16.72 -18.22 5.82
N SER A 191 -17.01 -19.51 6.10
CA SER A 191 -18.35 -19.97 6.45
C SER A 191 -18.84 -19.46 7.82
N ASP A 192 -17.92 -19.04 8.71
CA ASP A 192 -18.23 -18.42 10.00
C ASP A 192 -18.44 -16.90 9.92
N ASP A 193 -18.40 -16.35 8.71
CA ASP A 193 -18.58 -14.92 8.37
C ASP A 193 -17.56 -13.97 9.04
N ARG A 194 -16.43 -14.50 9.53
CA ARG A 194 -15.38 -13.75 10.20
C ARG A 194 -14.32 -13.17 9.26
N GLY A 195 -14.66 -13.01 7.99
CA GLY A 195 -13.83 -12.40 6.96
C GLY A 195 -13.40 -13.34 5.85
N LEU A 196 -12.35 -12.95 5.15
CA LEU A 196 -11.73 -13.73 4.09
C LEU A 196 -10.61 -14.60 4.68
N ALA A 197 -10.53 -15.84 4.20
CA ALA A 197 -9.44 -16.74 4.53
C ALA A 197 -8.10 -16.21 3.99
N TRP A 198 -7.01 -16.51 4.67
CA TRP A 198 -5.67 -16.22 4.17
C TRP A 198 -5.34 -17.05 2.94
N VAL A 199 -5.46 -18.37 3.07
CA VAL A 199 -5.34 -19.35 1.99
C VAL A 199 -6.50 -20.34 2.06
N LEU A 200 -6.79 -21.06 0.96
CA LEU A 200 -7.86 -22.07 0.92
C LEU A 200 -7.37 -23.44 1.38
N LYS A 201 -6.12 -23.74 1.08
CA LYS A 201 -5.45 -24.98 1.50
C LYS A 201 -3.96 -24.72 1.56
N ASP A 202 -3.35 -25.18 2.61
CA ASP A 202 -1.89 -25.14 2.75
C ASP A 202 -1.27 -26.54 2.66
N GLY A 203 0.05 -26.58 2.67
CA GLY A 203 0.79 -27.82 2.68
C GLY A 203 1.08 -28.35 4.10
N ASP A 204 0.86 -27.54 5.15
CA ASP A 204 1.22 -27.84 6.54
C ASP A 204 0.03 -27.81 7.52
N GLY A 205 -1.17 -27.41 7.08
CA GLY A 205 -2.40 -27.40 7.87
C GLY A 205 -2.52 -26.23 8.86
N GLU A 206 -1.57 -25.31 8.89
CA GLU A 206 -1.59 -24.14 9.79
C GLU A 206 -2.08 -22.87 9.13
N SER A 207 -1.67 -22.61 7.87
CA SER A 207 -2.04 -21.39 7.15
C SER A 207 -3.53 -21.31 6.81
N GLU A 208 -4.23 -22.45 6.71
CA GLU A 208 -5.68 -22.49 6.53
C GLU A 208 -6.44 -21.89 7.72
N LYS A 209 -5.88 -22.02 8.92
CA LYS A 209 -6.47 -21.48 10.15
C LYS A 209 -6.14 -20.02 10.35
N GLN A 210 -5.18 -19.51 9.60
CA GLN A 210 -4.67 -18.17 9.75
C GLN A 210 -5.72 -17.13 9.36
N GLN A 211 -5.94 -16.17 10.24
CA GLN A 211 -6.83 -15.02 10.02
C GLN A 211 -5.99 -13.76 10.07
N GLU A 212 -5.77 -13.18 8.91
CA GLU A 212 -4.89 -12.02 8.71
C GLU A 212 -5.69 -10.75 8.46
N LEU A 213 -5.33 -9.66 9.13
CA LEU A 213 -5.88 -8.33 8.89
C LEU A 213 -5.76 -7.94 7.41
N VAL A 214 -4.59 -8.19 6.83
CA VAL A 214 -4.30 -7.82 5.43
C VAL A 214 -5.11 -8.61 4.40
N ALA A 215 -5.72 -9.74 4.78
CA ALA A 215 -6.69 -10.41 3.92
C ALA A 215 -7.95 -9.57 3.70
N GLN A 216 -8.31 -8.73 4.66
CA GLN A 216 -9.45 -7.82 4.63
C GLN A 216 -9.01 -6.42 4.16
N LEU A 217 -8.02 -5.86 4.82
CA LEU A 217 -7.54 -4.49 4.63
C LEU A 217 -7.08 -4.22 3.20
N ASP A 218 -6.36 -5.16 2.58
CA ASP A 218 -5.84 -4.98 1.23
C ASP A 218 -6.90 -5.12 0.14
N GLN A 219 -8.07 -5.72 0.41
CA GLN A 219 -9.22 -5.61 -0.48
C GLN A 219 -9.76 -4.17 -0.50
N ILE A 220 -9.90 -3.58 0.68
CA ILE A 220 -10.40 -2.21 0.83
C ILE A 220 -9.45 -1.22 0.16
N ASN A 221 -8.18 -1.24 0.57
CA ASN A 221 -7.14 -0.34 0.11
C ASN A 221 -6.74 -0.57 -1.36
N GLY A 222 -6.70 -1.82 -1.80
CA GLY A 222 -6.15 -2.18 -3.10
C GLY A 222 -7.04 -1.80 -4.28
N TYR A 223 -8.36 -1.92 -4.11
CA TYR A 223 -9.26 -1.68 -5.24
C TYR A 223 -10.67 -1.22 -4.86
N LEU A 224 -11.26 -1.70 -3.74
CA LEU A 224 -12.68 -1.44 -3.45
C LEU A 224 -12.98 0.04 -3.28
N LEU A 225 -12.24 0.75 -2.44
CA LEU A 225 -12.46 2.18 -2.20
C LEU A 225 -12.32 3.02 -3.46
N LEU A 226 -11.32 2.71 -4.29
CA LEU A 226 -11.04 3.48 -5.49
C LEU A 226 -12.10 3.27 -6.58
N THR A 227 -12.58 2.04 -6.75
CA THR A 227 -13.36 1.69 -7.93
C THR A 227 -14.85 1.49 -7.69
N ALA A 228 -15.28 1.12 -6.45
CA ALA A 228 -16.69 0.90 -6.16
C ALA A 228 -17.60 2.07 -6.62
N PRO A 229 -17.27 3.34 -6.38
CA PRO A 229 -18.14 4.44 -6.81
C PRO A 229 -18.20 4.65 -8.33
N LEU A 230 -17.31 4.03 -9.09
CA LEU A 230 -17.21 4.21 -10.55
C LEU A 230 -17.87 3.10 -11.35
N LEU A 231 -18.14 1.95 -10.71
CA LEU A 231 -18.74 0.81 -11.37
C LEU A 231 -20.21 1.05 -11.75
N PRO A 232 -20.69 0.43 -12.83
CA PRO A 232 -22.13 0.45 -13.15
C PRO A 232 -22.92 -0.40 -12.16
N GLU A 233 -24.23 -0.11 -12.02
CA GLU A 233 -25.14 -1.00 -11.30
C GLU A 233 -25.34 -2.32 -12.10
N PRO A 234 -25.49 -3.48 -11.43
CA PRO A 234 -25.58 -3.65 -9.96
C PRO A 234 -24.25 -3.85 -9.26
N ALA A 235 -23.12 -3.81 -9.96
CA ALA A 235 -21.81 -4.07 -9.40
C ALA A 235 -21.44 -3.01 -8.33
N GLN A 236 -21.79 -1.75 -8.56
CA GLN A 236 -21.54 -0.67 -7.61
C GLN A 236 -22.18 -0.96 -6.24
N ALA A 237 -23.47 -1.29 -6.21
CA ALA A 237 -24.18 -1.59 -4.98
C ALA A 237 -23.59 -2.80 -4.26
N LYS A 238 -23.24 -3.86 -5.02
CA LYS A 238 -22.62 -5.06 -4.45
C LYS A 238 -21.25 -4.76 -3.82
N TRP A 239 -20.42 -3.99 -4.48
CA TRP A 239 -19.09 -3.66 -3.97
C TRP A 239 -19.15 -2.74 -2.74
N LYS A 240 -20.11 -1.83 -2.67
CA LYS A 240 -20.37 -1.04 -1.46
C LYS A 240 -20.79 -1.92 -0.28
N GLN A 241 -21.64 -2.93 -0.50
CA GLN A 241 -22.00 -3.90 0.54
C GLN A 241 -20.79 -4.73 1.00
N ASP A 242 -19.93 -5.17 0.08
CA ASP A 242 -18.75 -5.93 0.42
C ASP A 242 -17.72 -5.06 1.18
N LEU A 243 -17.59 -3.79 0.81
CA LEU A 243 -16.78 -2.81 1.52
C LEU A 243 -17.29 -2.58 2.95
N GLU A 244 -18.60 -2.43 3.11
CA GLU A 244 -19.25 -2.34 4.42
C GLU A 244 -18.97 -3.58 5.27
N TRP A 245 -19.20 -4.77 4.71
CA TRP A 245 -18.95 -6.03 5.40
C TRP A 245 -17.48 -6.21 5.82
N LEU A 246 -16.52 -5.95 4.94
CA LEU A 246 -15.09 -6.06 5.28
C LEU A 246 -14.68 -5.08 6.37
N THR A 247 -15.18 -3.85 6.32
CA THR A 247 -14.89 -2.85 7.34
C THR A 247 -15.44 -3.30 8.70
N GLN A 248 -16.68 -3.79 8.75
CA GLN A 248 -17.25 -4.33 9.98
C GLN A 248 -16.45 -5.54 10.49
N VAL A 249 -16.03 -6.46 9.61
CA VAL A 249 -15.17 -7.60 9.97
C VAL A 249 -13.86 -7.13 10.61
N MET A 250 -13.22 -6.09 10.07
CA MET A 250 -12.00 -5.55 10.68
C MET A 250 -12.25 -4.99 12.08
N LEU A 251 -13.34 -4.26 12.26
CA LEU A 251 -13.71 -3.68 13.55
C LEU A 251 -14.03 -4.75 14.60
N ASP A 252 -14.81 -5.75 14.22
CA ASP A 252 -15.30 -6.78 15.15
C ASP A 252 -14.23 -7.79 15.53
N ASN A 253 -13.31 -8.12 14.62
CA ASN A 253 -12.38 -9.24 14.82
C ASN A 253 -10.92 -8.82 15.04
N TYR A 254 -10.51 -7.66 14.55
CA TYR A 254 -9.09 -7.27 14.58
C TYR A 254 -8.79 -6.04 15.42
N HIS A 255 -9.81 -5.24 15.79
CA HIS A 255 -9.62 -4.08 16.64
C HIS A 255 -9.66 -4.46 18.13
N SER A 256 -8.81 -3.82 18.93
CA SER A 256 -8.83 -3.89 20.39
C SER A 256 -9.16 -2.52 20.98
N ASP A 257 -10.32 -2.40 21.62
CA ASP A 257 -10.74 -1.18 22.32
C ASP A 257 -9.80 -0.86 23.47
N LYS A 258 -9.29 -1.89 24.15
CA LYS A 258 -8.37 -1.72 25.26
C LYS A 258 -7.03 -1.14 24.83
N GLU A 259 -6.46 -1.67 23.75
CA GLU A 259 -5.14 -1.29 23.23
C GLU A 259 -5.23 -0.17 22.18
N GLN A 260 -6.43 0.19 21.76
CA GLN A 260 -6.69 1.21 20.72
C GLN A 260 -5.87 0.97 19.46
N ARG A 261 -5.89 -0.27 18.96
CA ARG A 261 -5.10 -0.69 17.79
C ARG A 261 -5.73 -1.88 17.07
N PHE A 262 -5.28 -2.11 15.85
CA PHE A 262 -5.58 -3.32 15.10
C PHE A 262 -4.46 -4.35 15.27
N TYR A 263 -4.84 -5.61 15.42
CA TYR A 263 -3.92 -6.74 15.39
C TYR A 263 -3.78 -7.29 13.98
N GLY A 264 -2.55 -7.65 13.59
CA GLY A 264 -2.25 -8.18 12.26
C GLY A 264 -2.82 -9.57 12.00
N ALA A 265 -2.97 -10.39 13.06
CA ALA A 265 -3.56 -11.72 12.99
C ALA A 265 -4.27 -12.07 14.30
N ILE A 266 -5.25 -12.98 14.28
CA ILE A 266 -6.09 -13.31 15.46
C ILE A 266 -6.27 -14.81 15.68
N HIS A 267 -5.55 -15.67 14.99
CA HIS A 267 -5.74 -17.12 15.02
C HIS A 267 -4.93 -17.85 16.09
N HIS A 268 -3.93 -17.22 16.69
CA HIS A 268 -3.00 -17.85 17.61
C HIS A 268 -2.58 -16.89 18.74
N LYS A 269 -2.15 -17.43 19.88
CA LYS A 269 -1.64 -16.60 21.01
C LYS A 269 -0.48 -15.71 20.61
N ALA A 270 0.34 -16.13 19.66
CA ALA A 270 1.45 -15.32 19.13
C ALA A 270 1.00 -14.01 18.47
N VAL A 271 -0.28 -13.85 18.12
CA VAL A 271 -0.79 -12.58 17.55
C VAL A 271 -0.70 -11.42 18.54
N MET A 272 -0.71 -11.75 19.83
CA MET A 272 -0.55 -10.77 20.92
C MET A 272 0.92 -10.48 21.22
N MET A 273 1.83 -11.24 20.59
CA MET A 273 3.25 -11.02 20.77
C MET A 273 3.69 -9.80 19.96
N PRO A 274 4.62 -9.10 20.50
CA PRO A 274 5.13 -7.86 19.95
C PRO A 274 5.67 -7.93 18.54
N ASP A 275 6.28 -9.01 18.19
CA ASP A 275 6.91 -9.28 16.89
C ASP A 275 5.98 -9.99 15.89
N ALA A 276 4.71 -10.17 16.26
CA ALA A 276 3.72 -10.74 15.36
C ALA A 276 3.61 -9.91 14.06
N LYS A 277 3.43 -10.59 12.94
CA LYS A 277 3.31 -9.96 11.63
C LYS A 277 2.18 -8.93 11.62
N HIS A 278 2.42 -7.83 10.94
CA HIS A 278 1.45 -6.73 10.74
C HIS A 278 0.94 -6.06 12.04
N ASN A 279 1.62 -6.27 13.17
CA ASN A 279 1.35 -5.59 14.43
C ASN A 279 2.05 -4.23 14.54
N ASP A 280 2.46 -3.65 13.44
CA ASP A 280 3.15 -2.36 13.36
C ASP A 280 2.18 -1.17 13.32
N PHE A 281 2.73 0.03 13.48
CA PHE A 281 1.95 1.26 13.39
C PHE A 281 1.40 1.50 11.98
N GLY A 282 2.13 1.11 10.94
CA GLY A 282 1.71 1.29 9.55
C GLY A 282 0.40 0.56 9.25
N HIS A 283 0.29 -0.72 9.62
CA HIS A 283 -0.97 -1.46 9.43
C HIS A 283 -2.09 -0.94 10.31
N THR A 284 -1.80 -0.59 11.56
CA THR A 284 -2.82 -0.01 12.45
C THR A 284 -3.36 1.31 11.91
N ILE A 285 -2.47 2.25 11.52
CA ILE A 285 -2.92 3.56 11.04
C ILE A 285 -3.64 3.45 9.70
N LYS A 286 -3.17 2.56 8.82
CA LYS A 286 -3.83 2.26 7.55
C LYS A 286 -5.25 1.71 7.76
N ALA A 287 -5.45 0.81 8.73
CA ALA A 287 -6.77 0.28 9.02
C ALA A 287 -7.73 1.38 9.52
N TYR A 288 -7.28 2.28 10.38
CA TYR A 288 -8.08 3.44 10.79
C TYR A 288 -8.36 4.39 9.62
N TRP A 289 -7.36 4.66 8.79
CA TRP A 289 -7.53 5.52 7.61
C TRP A 289 -8.52 4.92 6.61
N MET A 290 -8.44 3.63 6.34
CA MET A 290 -9.41 2.93 5.47
C MET A 290 -10.81 2.95 6.07
N THR A 291 -10.96 2.77 7.38
CA THR A 291 -12.25 2.90 8.07
C THR A 291 -12.82 4.32 7.94
N TYR A 292 -11.97 5.35 8.09
CA TYR A 292 -12.34 6.75 7.88
C TYR A 292 -12.86 6.99 6.45
N LEU A 293 -12.10 6.57 5.44
CA LEU A 293 -12.48 6.76 4.03
C LEU A 293 -13.74 5.98 3.65
N THR A 294 -13.88 4.75 4.16
CA THR A 294 -15.09 3.95 3.97
C THR A 294 -16.29 4.63 4.62
N GLY A 295 -16.11 5.18 5.82
CA GLY A 295 -17.14 5.95 6.50
C GLY A 295 -17.60 7.16 5.68
N GLN A 296 -16.68 7.87 5.05
CA GLN A 296 -17.00 8.98 4.16
C GLN A 296 -17.75 8.50 2.88
N LEU A 297 -17.26 7.44 2.24
CA LEU A 297 -17.87 6.91 1.01
C LEU A 297 -19.30 6.38 1.24
N LEU A 298 -19.53 5.72 2.38
CA LEU A 298 -20.81 5.10 2.72
C LEU A 298 -21.71 6.01 3.60
N GLU A 299 -21.30 7.25 3.83
CA GLU A 299 -22.02 8.22 4.67
C GLU A 299 -22.25 7.71 6.11
N ASN A 300 -21.31 6.89 6.63
CA ASN A 300 -21.33 6.37 7.99
C ASN A 300 -20.48 7.25 8.92
N SER A 301 -21.15 8.17 9.61
CA SER A 301 -20.48 9.13 10.51
C SER A 301 -19.75 8.47 11.68
N ASN A 302 -20.23 7.32 12.18
CA ASN A 302 -19.57 6.59 13.28
C ASN A 302 -18.20 6.06 12.83
N TRP A 303 -18.11 5.50 11.63
CA TRP A 303 -16.84 5.01 11.08
C TRP A 303 -15.89 6.14 10.72
N THR A 304 -16.43 7.24 10.20
CA THR A 304 -15.63 8.46 9.95
C THR A 304 -15.02 8.98 11.25
N GLU A 305 -15.81 9.12 12.31
CA GLU A 305 -15.33 9.59 13.61
C GLU A 305 -14.35 8.58 14.25
N PHE A 306 -14.67 7.29 14.21
CA PHE A 306 -13.82 6.23 14.76
C PHE A 306 -12.44 6.22 14.07
N GLY A 307 -12.42 6.19 12.73
CA GLY A 307 -11.19 6.21 11.95
C GLY A 307 -10.34 7.46 12.22
N PHE A 308 -10.98 8.63 12.28
CA PHE A 308 -10.31 9.88 12.56
C PHE A 308 -9.66 9.90 13.96
N LYS A 309 -10.39 9.49 15.00
CA LYS A 309 -9.87 9.39 16.37
C LYS A 309 -8.73 8.37 16.46
N GLY A 310 -8.87 7.24 15.79
CA GLY A 310 -7.86 6.19 15.75
C GLY A 310 -6.56 6.63 15.07
N MET A 311 -6.64 7.37 13.96
CA MET A 311 -5.46 7.98 13.34
C MET A 311 -4.75 8.93 14.30
N LYS A 312 -5.46 9.85 14.94
CA LYS A 312 -4.86 10.78 15.91
C LYS A 312 -4.20 10.06 17.08
N HIS A 313 -4.85 9.03 17.62
CA HIS A 313 -4.31 8.23 18.70
C HIS A 313 -3.03 7.50 18.30
N THR A 314 -3.03 6.84 17.14
CA THR A 314 -1.87 6.11 16.61
C THR A 314 -0.69 7.04 16.34
N LEU A 315 -0.92 8.21 15.74
CA LEU A 315 0.11 9.22 15.51
C LEU A 315 0.75 9.68 16.83
N LYS A 316 -0.06 9.89 17.87
CA LYS A 316 0.44 10.23 19.19
C LYS A 316 1.26 9.10 19.82
N GLN A 317 0.80 7.85 19.71
CA GLN A 317 1.53 6.69 20.23
C GLN A 317 2.86 6.46 19.50
N ALA A 318 2.91 6.71 18.20
CA ALA A 318 4.12 6.62 17.41
C ALA A 318 5.18 7.68 17.83
N GLN A 319 4.82 8.58 18.72
CA GLN A 319 5.71 9.64 19.24
C GLN A 319 6.31 10.52 18.13
N TYR A 320 5.51 10.82 17.15
CA TYR A 320 5.94 11.52 15.95
C TYR A 320 6.72 12.80 16.28
N GLN A 321 6.13 13.69 17.06
CA GLN A 321 6.76 14.96 17.44
C GLN A 321 7.99 14.79 18.33
N GLN A 322 7.96 13.85 19.26
CA GLN A 322 9.03 13.69 20.25
C GLN A 322 10.31 13.09 19.69
N ASN A 323 10.19 12.33 18.61
CA ASN A 323 11.32 11.57 18.05
C ASN A 323 11.89 12.19 16.77
N PHE A 324 11.32 13.29 16.31
CA PHE A 324 11.75 13.93 15.08
C PHE A 324 13.22 14.38 15.12
N GLU A 325 13.64 15.09 16.17
CA GLU A 325 15.04 15.51 16.32
C GLU A 325 16.00 14.31 16.46
N GLN A 326 15.53 13.23 17.06
CA GLN A 326 16.30 12.00 17.14
C GLN A 326 16.43 11.35 15.76
N VAL A 327 15.35 11.33 14.97
CA VAL A 327 15.39 10.82 13.60
C VAL A 327 16.33 11.65 12.73
N LYS A 328 16.30 12.96 12.85
CA LYS A 328 17.22 13.86 12.16
C LYS A 328 18.68 13.60 12.53
N ALA A 329 18.95 13.33 13.81
CA ALA A 329 20.27 12.95 14.29
C ALA A 329 20.75 11.58 13.83
N LEU A 330 19.83 10.71 13.33
CA LEU A 330 20.13 9.37 12.81
C LEU A 330 21.08 9.37 11.62
N PHE A 331 21.14 10.46 10.90
CA PHE A 331 21.88 10.57 9.65
C PHE A 331 23.25 11.24 9.84
N SER A 332 23.62 11.61 11.07
CA SER A 332 25.01 11.96 11.36
C SER A 332 25.90 10.70 11.41
N PRO A 333 27.18 10.79 11.00
CA PRO A 333 28.12 9.65 11.07
C PRO A 333 28.22 9.02 12.47
N GLU A 334 28.05 9.81 13.54
CA GLU A 334 28.02 9.34 14.91
C GLU A 334 26.81 8.48 15.19
N TRP A 335 25.71 8.75 14.53
CA TRP A 335 24.46 8.03 14.72
C TRP A 335 24.42 6.70 13.99
N GLN A 336 25.06 6.59 12.83
CA GLN A 336 25.16 5.31 12.11
C GLN A 336 25.86 4.25 12.96
N SER A 337 26.78 4.61 13.84
CA SER A 337 27.41 3.67 14.78
C SER A 337 26.49 3.29 15.95
N LYS A 338 25.57 4.16 16.34
CA LYS A 338 24.57 3.91 17.38
C LYS A 338 23.34 3.18 16.84
N TRP A 339 23.00 3.39 15.57
CA TRP A 339 21.85 2.76 14.92
C TRP A 339 21.86 1.24 15.04
N ALA A 340 23.01 0.61 14.94
CA ALA A 340 23.14 -0.84 15.10
C ALA A 340 22.86 -1.34 16.53
N GLN A 341 22.79 -0.45 17.53
CA GLN A 341 22.70 -0.80 18.94
C GLN A 341 21.46 -0.24 19.67
N GLU A 342 20.78 0.76 19.13
CA GLU A 342 19.63 1.39 19.78
C GLU A 342 18.37 1.32 18.93
N SER A 343 17.22 1.11 19.58
CA SER A 343 15.92 1.16 18.93
C SER A 343 15.58 2.59 18.51
N ILE A 344 15.18 2.76 17.25
CA ILE A 344 14.69 4.03 16.75
C ILE A 344 13.26 4.23 17.22
N PRO A 345 12.99 5.28 17.96
CA PRO A 345 11.65 5.44 18.54
C PRO A 345 10.61 6.01 17.57
N ALA A 346 11.00 6.62 16.43
CA ALA A 346 10.05 7.18 15.49
C ALA A 346 9.36 6.11 14.66
N TRP A 347 8.06 6.18 14.52
CA TRP A 347 7.26 5.32 13.67
C TRP A 347 7.44 3.82 13.85
N GLN A 348 7.80 3.38 15.05
CA GLN A 348 7.97 1.96 15.31
C GLN A 348 6.71 1.30 15.83
N SER A 349 6.49 0.05 15.42
CA SER A 349 5.57 -0.83 16.13
C SER A 349 6.16 -1.17 17.48
N ARG A 350 5.65 -0.54 18.49
CA ARG A 350 6.11 -0.75 19.85
C ARG A 350 5.59 -2.06 20.45
N PRO A 351 6.43 -2.70 21.27
CA PRO A 351 7.78 -2.36 21.74
C PRO A 351 8.94 -2.94 20.94
N TYR A 352 8.85 -3.32 19.73
CA TYR A 352 9.34 -4.59 19.24
C TYR A 352 10.05 -4.57 17.90
N LYS A 353 9.88 -3.58 17.08
CA LYS A 353 10.67 -3.39 15.87
C LYS A 353 11.64 -2.25 16.04
N HIS A 354 12.89 -2.51 15.68
CA HIS A 354 13.98 -1.56 15.86
C HIS A 354 14.27 -0.72 14.62
N TYR A 355 13.39 -0.75 13.61
CA TYR A 355 13.56 0.05 12.39
C TYR A 355 12.25 0.62 11.93
N SER A 356 12.25 1.86 11.55
CA SER A 356 11.23 2.39 10.65
C SER A 356 11.55 1.92 9.22
N SER A 357 10.51 1.76 8.44
CA SER A 357 10.60 1.51 7.01
C SER A 357 9.97 2.68 6.27
N SER A 358 10.40 2.92 5.04
CA SER A 358 9.85 3.99 4.21
C SER A 358 8.34 3.89 4.04
N TRP A 359 7.80 2.68 3.93
CA TRP A 359 6.37 2.49 3.77
C TRP A 359 5.56 2.83 5.03
N GLU A 360 6.05 2.45 6.22
CA GLU A 360 5.40 2.83 7.49
C GLU A 360 5.43 4.36 7.67
N TRP A 361 6.55 4.98 7.35
CA TRP A 361 6.67 6.43 7.37
C TRP A 361 5.66 7.11 6.44
N ALA A 362 5.55 6.62 5.20
CA ALA A 362 4.59 7.14 4.23
C ALA A 362 3.13 6.98 4.69
N GLU A 363 2.75 5.85 5.29
CA GLU A 363 1.39 5.62 5.82
C GLU A 363 1.09 6.58 6.99
N LEU A 364 2.06 6.85 7.84
CA LEU A 364 1.89 7.78 8.96
C LEU A 364 1.79 9.23 8.49
N ASP A 365 2.63 9.66 7.54
CA ASP A 365 2.53 10.99 6.93
C ASP A 365 1.22 11.17 6.18
N GLN A 366 0.75 10.16 5.45
CA GLN A 366 -0.54 10.17 4.77
C GLN A 366 -1.69 10.42 5.77
N ALA A 367 -1.69 9.71 6.90
CA ALA A 367 -2.69 9.90 7.93
C ALA A 367 -2.55 11.29 8.61
N ALA A 368 -1.32 11.74 8.87
CA ALA A 368 -1.06 13.06 9.43
C ALA A 368 -1.55 14.20 8.51
N MET A 369 -1.36 14.05 7.18
CA MET A 369 -1.92 14.97 6.20
C MET A 369 -3.45 14.94 6.21
N THR A 370 -4.06 13.76 6.25
CA THR A 370 -5.52 13.61 6.34
C THR A 370 -6.07 14.31 7.59
N VAL A 371 -5.46 14.08 8.74
CA VAL A 371 -5.84 14.75 10.00
C VAL A 371 -5.68 16.26 9.91
N SER A 372 -4.57 16.73 9.33
CA SER A 372 -4.30 18.16 9.18
C SER A 372 -5.29 18.88 8.28
N LEU A 373 -5.82 18.21 7.26
CA LEU A 373 -6.86 18.77 6.39
C LEU A 373 -8.18 19.00 7.14
N VAL A 374 -8.44 18.20 8.19
CA VAL A 374 -9.67 18.30 8.99
C VAL A 374 -9.53 19.32 10.13
N ASP A 375 -8.46 19.24 10.92
CA ASP A 375 -8.33 20.06 12.15
C ASP A 375 -7.00 20.82 12.28
N GLY A 376 -6.09 20.68 11.34
CA GLY A 376 -4.81 21.38 11.33
C GLY A 376 -3.78 20.89 12.37
N SER A 377 -4.09 19.89 13.20
CA SER A 377 -3.29 19.53 14.36
C SER A 377 -1.93 18.90 14.08
N MET A 378 -1.69 18.44 12.84
CA MET A 378 -0.44 17.76 12.48
C MET A 378 0.48 18.59 11.57
N LYS A 379 0.14 19.85 11.28
CA LYS A 379 0.93 20.70 10.36
C LYS A 379 2.38 20.87 10.82
N GLU A 380 2.61 21.20 12.08
CA GLU A 380 3.96 21.33 12.62
C GLU A 380 4.77 20.05 12.50
N THR A 381 4.12 18.91 12.73
CA THR A 381 4.76 17.59 12.58
C THR A 381 5.18 17.36 11.13
N LEU A 382 4.28 17.59 10.18
CA LEU A 382 4.54 17.39 8.74
C LEU A 382 5.66 18.30 8.23
N GLN A 383 5.84 19.51 8.79
CA GLN A 383 6.92 20.40 8.46
C GLN A 383 8.31 19.75 8.62
N TYR A 384 8.38 18.78 9.47
CA TYR A 384 9.61 18.06 9.77
C TYR A 384 9.70 16.72 9.06
N THR A 385 8.61 15.97 9.05
CA THR A 385 8.64 14.60 8.54
C THR A 385 8.68 14.51 7.02
N LEU A 386 8.02 15.44 6.31
CA LEU A 386 8.04 15.43 4.85
C LEU A 386 9.42 15.78 4.27
N PRO A 387 10.14 16.83 4.74
CA PRO A 387 11.52 17.05 4.32
C PRO A 387 12.44 15.89 4.71
N THR A 388 12.25 15.33 5.91
CA THR A 388 13.05 14.18 6.36
C THR A 388 12.82 12.96 5.48
N PHE A 389 11.60 12.72 5.00
CA PHE A 389 11.33 11.64 4.05
C PHE A 389 12.16 11.82 2.77
N MET A 390 12.18 13.04 2.22
CA MET A 390 12.95 13.38 1.02
C MET A 390 14.45 13.18 1.22
N ASP A 391 14.99 13.60 2.36
CA ASP A 391 16.42 13.54 2.65
C ASP A 391 16.93 12.12 2.90
N VAL A 392 16.05 11.24 3.40
CA VAL A 392 16.44 9.99 4.06
C VAL A 392 16.07 8.75 3.26
N TRP A 393 14.86 8.75 2.72
CA TRP A 393 14.31 7.57 2.07
C TRP A 393 14.47 7.62 0.56
N VAL A 394 14.65 8.81 0.00
CA VAL A 394 14.82 8.98 -1.44
C VAL A 394 16.26 8.66 -1.84
N ASP A 395 16.40 7.82 -2.86
CA ASP A 395 17.69 7.57 -3.51
C ASP A 395 17.97 8.70 -4.51
N HIS A 396 18.87 9.61 -4.11
CA HIS A 396 19.24 10.76 -4.95
C HIS A 396 20.21 10.40 -6.07
N GLN A 397 20.78 9.20 -6.06
CA GLN A 397 21.72 8.75 -7.10
C GLN A 397 20.98 8.08 -8.27
N TYR A 398 20.07 7.17 -7.96
CA TYR A 398 19.41 6.34 -8.99
C TYR A 398 17.90 6.63 -9.11
N GLY A 399 17.35 7.39 -8.19
CA GLY A 399 15.91 7.59 -8.06
C GLY A 399 15.23 6.41 -7.35
N GLY A 400 14.06 6.68 -6.85
CA GLY A 400 13.32 5.68 -6.10
C GLY A 400 13.29 5.96 -4.60
N VAL A 401 12.73 5.03 -3.84
CA VAL A 401 12.62 5.11 -2.38
C VAL A 401 13.17 3.83 -1.78
N GLY A 402 14.22 3.95 -0.99
CA GLY A 402 14.84 2.82 -0.33
C GLY A 402 13.94 2.19 0.74
N PRO A 403 14.02 0.86 0.97
CA PRO A 403 13.30 0.21 2.06
C PRO A 403 13.86 0.55 3.44
N LYS A 404 15.09 1.06 3.47
CA LYS A 404 15.80 1.52 4.66
C LYS A 404 16.38 2.90 4.38
N ALA A 405 16.59 3.66 5.44
CA ALA A 405 17.23 4.96 5.36
C ALA A 405 18.56 4.89 4.61
N GLN A 406 18.71 5.77 3.61
CA GLN A 406 19.96 5.89 2.87
C GLN A 406 20.97 6.71 3.68
N PRO A 407 22.27 6.39 3.66
CA PRO A 407 23.27 7.27 4.22
C PRO A 407 23.26 8.60 3.45
N THR A 408 23.15 9.71 4.16
CA THR A 408 23.34 11.02 3.53
C THR A 408 24.76 11.07 2.96
N VAL A 409 24.88 11.16 1.65
CA VAL A 409 26.17 11.45 1.01
C VAL A 409 26.48 12.90 1.36
N SER A 410 27.46 13.10 2.26
CA SER A 410 27.98 14.40 2.64
C SER A 410 28.85 15.00 1.54
#